data_b6dbeeefbaffb0716788813516ab6458
#
_entry.id   b6dbeeefbaffb0716788813516ab6458
#
_cell.length_a   1.000
_cell.length_b   1.000
_cell.length_c   1.000
_cell.angle_alpha   90.00
_cell.angle_beta   90.00
_cell.angle_gamma   90.00
#
_symmetry.space_group_name_H-M   'P 1'
#
loop_
_entity.id
_entity.type
_entity.pdbx_description
1 polymer ?
#
loop_
_entity_poly.entity_id
_entity_poly.type
_entity_poly.pdbx_seq_one_letter_code
_entity_poly.pdbx_strand_id
1 'polypeptide(L)'
;MPYPPPIEALVEAFQRFPGIGRRSAERLAFHVLRDPDAPALARAIDRAVAEARRCSICFNVTEEDPCGICADPSRDPALVCVVEEPRHVEALERSGTFRGRYHVLMGALNPADGTESRHLTLQGLEKRVRAGGLRELILATDPDAEGEATAMLVLELVESTGVPGLVVTRLARGLPSGSSIEYLHKGVLEDALEGRRPVRARKEGNASAPRRGAQPRADRDR
;
A
#
# COMPACT_ATOMS: atom_id res chain seq x y z
N MET A 1 11.38 -14.51 -44.69
CA MET A 1 11.31 -15.90 -44.19
C MET A 1 11.00 -15.83 -42.69
N PRO A 2 10.13 -16.68 -42.16
CA PRO A 2 9.95 -16.79 -40.74
C PRO A 2 11.24 -17.33 -40.11
N TYR A 3 11.47 -16.98 -38.83
CA TYR A 3 12.58 -17.54 -38.06
C TYR A 3 12.41 -19.07 -37.91
N PRO A 4 13.49 -19.80 -37.63
CA PRO A 4 13.36 -21.20 -37.24
C PRO A 4 12.40 -21.38 -36.07
N PRO A 5 11.63 -22.49 -36.01
CA PRO A 5 10.58 -22.68 -35.01
C PRO A 5 10.99 -22.41 -33.56
N PRO A 6 12.19 -22.81 -33.07
CA PRO A 6 12.59 -22.53 -31.70
C PRO A 6 12.76 -21.03 -31.40
N ILE A 7 13.23 -20.26 -32.40
CA ILE A 7 13.42 -18.81 -32.25
C ILE A 7 12.08 -18.10 -32.28
N GLU A 8 11.17 -18.52 -33.17
CA GLU A 8 9.81 -17.97 -33.22
C GLU A 8 9.07 -18.21 -31.93
N ALA A 9 9.15 -19.42 -31.35
CA ALA A 9 8.55 -19.74 -30.07
C ALA A 9 9.08 -18.84 -28.92
N LEU A 10 10.39 -18.55 -28.92
CA LEU A 10 10.98 -17.66 -27.92
C LEU A 10 10.52 -16.22 -28.10
N VAL A 11 10.42 -15.73 -29.34
CA VAL A 11 9.87 -14.39 -29.65
C VAL A 11 8.40 -14.32 -29.21
N GLU A 12 7.58 -15.30 -29.50
CA GLU A 12 6.19 -15.37 -29.05
C GLU A 12 6.08 -15.38 -27.53
N ALA A 13 6.94 -16.11 -26.82
CA ALA A 13 6.98 -16.13 -25.38
C ALA A 13 7.26 -14.72 -24.81
N PHE A 14 8.21 -13.99 -25.36
CA PHE A 14 8.48 -12.61 -24.95
C PHE A 14 7.35 -11.62 -25.28
N GLN A 15 6.60 -11.85 -26.36
CA GLN A 15 5.45 -11.00 -26.71
C GLN A 15 4.28 -11.11 -25.71
N ARG A 16 4.25 -12.13 -24.86
CA ARG A 16 3.23 -12.26 -23.80
C ARG A 16 3.43 -11.26 -22.66
N PHE A 17 4.62 -10.66 -22.55
CA PHE A 17 4.87 -9.66 -21.51
C PHE A 17 4.22 -8.33 -21.88
N PRO A 18 3.57 -7.64 -20.90
CA PRO A 18 2.96 -6.33 -21.11
C PRO A 18 3.96 -5.34 -21.69
N GLY A 19 3.57 -4.57 -22.70
CA GLY A 19 4.43 -3.56 -23.33
C GLY A 19 5.54 -4.11 -24.24
N ILE A 20 5.66 -5.43 -24.40
CA ILE A 20 6.65 -6.05 -25.30
C ILE A 20 6.02 -6.33 -26.66
N GLY A 21 6.27 -5.44 -27.63
CA GLY A 21 5.91 -5.66 -29.03
C GLY A 21 6.91 -6.56 -29.77
N ARG A 22 6.54 -6.99 -30.97
CA ARG A 22 7.31 -7.92 -31.83
C ARG A 22 8.81 -7.54 -31.94
N ARG A 23 9.11 -6.26 -32.24
CA ARG A 23 10.51 -5.80 -32.39
C ARG A 23 11.33 -5.94 -31.09
N SER A 24 10.72 -5.65 -29.95
CA SER A 24 11.39 -5.81 -28.65
C SER A 24 11.59 -7.28 -28.31
N ALA A 25 10.58 -8.12 -28.57
CA ALA A 25 10.65 -9.56 -28.38
C ALA A 25 11.78 -10.19 -29.22
N GLU A 26 11.93 -9.82 -30.50
CA GLU A 26 13.02 -10.27 -31.37
C GLU A 26 14.38 -9.85 -30.81
N ARG A 27 14.52 -8.59 -30.36
CA ARG A 27 15.78 -8.13 -29.74
C ARG A 27 16.14 -8.93 -28.50
N LEU A 28 15.18 -9.24 -27.65
CA LEU A 28 15.36 -10.06 -26.45
C LEU A 28 15.76 -11.50 -26.83
N ALA A 29 15.04 -12.13 -27.78
CA ALA A 29 15.35 -13.47 -28.24
C ALA A 29 16.79 -13.58 -28.78
N PHE A 30 17.21 -12.66 -29.65
CA PHE A 30 18.58 -12.64 -30.16
C PHE A 30 19.64 -12.26 -29.11
N HIS A 31 19.27 -11.51 -28.06
CA HIS A 31 20.17 -11.27 -26.94
C HIS A 31 20.40 -12.57 -26.17
N VAL A 32 19.33 -13.27 -25.80
CA VAL A 32 19.41 -14.56 -25.09
C VAL A 32 20.22 -15.60 -25.86
N LEU A 33 20.06 -15.68 -27.20
CA LEU A 33 20.83 -16.61 -28.02
C LEU A 33 22.34 -16.34 -28.05
N ARG A 34 22.77 -15.13 -27.70
CA ARG A 34 24.18 -14.75 -27.65
C ARG A 34 24.76 -14.75 -26.23
N ASP A 35 23.88 -14.85 -25.25
CA ASP A 35 24.27 -14.80 -23.84
C ASP A 35 24.72 -16.20 -23.38
N PRO A 36 25.97 -16.38 -22.98
CA PRO A 36 26.46 -17.64 -22.44
C PRO A 36 25.72 -18.05 -21.14
N ASP A 37 25.16 -17.10 -20.42
CA ASP A 37 24.41 -17.32 -19.18
C ASP A 37 22.91 -17.56 -19.40
N ALA A 38 22.43 -17.61 -20.63
CA ALA A 38 21.03 -17.90 -20.95
C ALA A 38 20.46 -19.16 -20.26
N PRO A 39 21.21 -20.27 -20.09
CA PRO A 39 20.75 -21.41 -19.31
C PRO A 39 20.51 -21.10 -17.82
N ALA A 40 21.23 -20.13 -17.25
CA ALA A 40 21.01 -19.68 -15.87
C ALA A 40 19.69 -18.90 -15.75
N LEU A 41 19.37 -18.06 -16.73
CA LEU A 41 18.07 -17.37 -16.81
C LEU A 41 16.91 -18.37 -16.88
N ALA A 42 17.01 -19.38 -17.73
CA ALA A 42 15.97 -20.41 -17.86
C ALA A 42 15.73 -21.12 -16.50
N ARG A 43 16.82 -21.54 -15.83
CA ARG A 43 16.73 -22.14 -14.49
C ARG A 43 16.15 -21.20 -13.44
N ALA A 44 16.47 -19.91 -13.49
CA ALA A 44 15.92 -18.93 -12.56
C ALA A 44 14.41 -18.77 -12.74
N ILE A 45 13.93 -18.78 -13.98
CA ILE A 45 12.47 -18.74 -14.28
C ILE A 45 11.79 -20.00 -13.74
N ASP A 46 12.31 -21.18 -14.08
CA ASP A 46 11.76 -22.47 -13.64
C ASP A 46 11.70 -22.53 -12.10
N ARG A 47 12.77 -22.13 -11.44
CA ARG A 47 12.84 -22.09 -9.99
C ARG A 47 11.84 -21.11 -9.37
N ALA A 48 11.74 -19.89 -9.89
CA ALA A 48 10.80 -18.90 -9.41
C ALA A 48 9.34 -19.40 -9.52
N VAL A 49 9.00 -20.03 -10.65
CA VAL A 49 7.65 -20.60 -10.87
C VAL A 49 7.36 -21.78 -9.93
N ALA A 50 8.36 -22.62 -9.65
CA ALA A 50 8.20 -23.81 -8.82
C ALA A 50 8.15 -23.51 -7.32
N GLU A 51 8.94 -22.54 -6.83
CA GLU A 51 9.17 -22.29 -5.42
C GLU A 51 8.34 -21.11 -4.88
N ALA A 52 8.03 -20.10 -5.72
CA ALA A 52 7.25 -18.96 -5.28
C ALA A 52 5.78 -19.35 -5.02
N ARG A 53 5.29 -18.95 -3.85
CA ARG A 53 3.92 -19.16 -3.41
C ARG A 53 3.38 -17.90 -2.73
N ARG A 54 2.09 -17.88 -2.44
CA ARG A 54 1.49 -16.81 -1.66
C ARG A 54 1.43 -17.20 -0.19
N CYS A 55 1.81 -16.27 0.68
CA CYS A 55 1.60 -16.42 2.12
C CYS A 55 0.10 -16.55 2.42
N SER A 56 -0.28 -17.56 3.20
CA SER A 56 -1.68 -17.83 3.56
C SER A 56 -2.31 -16.71 4.43
N ILE A 57 -1.48 -15.87 5.08
CA ILE A 57 -1.94 -14.81 5.98
C ILE A 57 -2.02 -13.46 5.27
N CYS A 58 -0.96 -13.05 4.56
CA CYS A 58 -0.85 -11.70 4.00
C CYS A 58 -0.89 -11.64 2.48
N PHE A 59 -0.89 -12.77 1.80
CA PHE A 59 -0.89 -12.92 0.34
C PHE A 59 0.38 -12.40 -0.37
N ASN A 60 1.42 -12.00 0.40
CA ASN A 60 2.70 -11.65 -0.21
C ASN A 60 3.36 -12.87 -0.85
N VAL A 61 4.20 -12.62 -1.87
CA VAL A 61 5.02 -13.66 -2.49
C VAL A 61 6.11 -14.11 -1.53
N THR A 62 6.30 -15.42 -1.40
CA THR A 62 7.23 -16.02 -0.44
C THR A 62 7.62 -17.44 -0.88
N GLU A 63 8.69 -17.96 -0.34
CA GLU A 63 9.07 -19.38 -0.46
C GLU A 63 8.49 -20.23 0.68
N GLU A 64 8.28 -19.62 1.87
CA GLU A 64 7.77 -20.28 3.07
C GLU A 64 6.38 -19.77 3.45
N ASP A 65 5.54 -20.62 4.03
CA ASP A 65 4.21 -20.26 4.51
C ASP A 65 3.99 -20.63 5.97
N PRO A 66 3.75 -19.65 6.85
CA PRO A 66 3.65 -18.20 6.57
C PRO A 66 5.00 -17.56 6.25
N CYS A 67 4.97 -16.44 5.51
CA CYS A 67 6.18 -15.68 5.16
C CYS A 67 6.90 -15.17 6.42
N GLY A 68 8.20 -14.86 6.28
CA GLY A 68 9.03 -14.36 7.38
C GLY A 68 8.45 -13.15 8.12
N ILE A 69 7.75 -12.25 7.42
CA ILE A 69 7.07 -11.10 8.03
C ILE A 69 5.91 -11.54 8.93
N CYS A 70 5.10 -12.48 8.47
CA CYS A 70 3.96 -12.97 9.24
C CYS A 70 4.37 -13.89 10.39
N ALA A 71 5.50 -14.60 10.26
CA ALA A 71 6.06 -15.47 11.27
C ALA A 71 6.84 -14.71 12.35
N ASP A 72 7.26 -13.47 12.09
CA ASP A 72 8.06 -12.68 13.03
C ASP A 72 7.24 -12.26 14.27
N PRO A 73 7.56 -12.78 15.47
CA PRO A 73 6.84 -12.46 16.70
C PRO A 73 7.09 -11.03 17.20
N SER A 74 8.10 -10.34 16.70
CA SER A 74 8.40 -8.96 17.08
C SER A 74 7.46 -7.96 16.43
N ARG A 75 6.64 -8.38 15.44
CA ARG A 75 5.70 -7.54 14.72
C ARG A 75 4.34 -7.49 15.38
N ASP A 76 3.76 -6.30 15.39
CA ASP A 76 2.41 -6.09 15.93
C ASP A 76 1.34 -6.69 14.98
N PRO A 77 0.66 -7.76 15.38
CA PRO A 77 -0.36 -8.40 14.54
C PRO A 77 -1.66 -7.58 14.46
N ALA A 78 -1.86 -6.63 15.38
CA ALA A 78 -3.03 -5.76 15.42
C ALA A 78 -2.92 -4.55 14.47
N LEU A 79 -1.74 -4.33 13.88
CA LEU A 79 -1.46 -3.26 12.94
C LEU A 79 -1.22 -3.85 11.55
N VAL A 80 -2.10 -3.55 10.60
CA VAL A 80 -2.04 -4.11 9.24
C VAL A 80 -1.97 -3.01 8.20
N CYS A 81 -0.97 -3.09 7.32
CA CYS A 81 -0.83 -2.22 6.16
C CYS A 81 -1.31 -2.96 4.90
N VAL A 82 -2.34 -2.42 4.26
CA VAL A 82 -2.90 -2.94 3.01
C VAL A 82 -2.18 -2.27 1.84
N VAL A 83 -1.58 -3.07 0.99
CA VAL A 83 -0.84 -2.63 -0.21
C VAL A 83 -1.36 -3.35 -1.45
N GLU A 84 -1.15 -2.77 -2.61
CA GLU A 84 -1.61 -3.34 -3.87
C GLU A 84 -0.75 -4.52 -4.31
N GLU A 85 0.58 -4.39 -4.24
CA GLU A 85 1.51 -5.36 -4.79
C GLU A 85 2.66 -5.74 -3.84
N PRO A 86 3.29 -6.91 -4.07
CA PRO A 86 4.45 -7.36 -3.28
C PRO A 86 5.61 -6.34 -3.25
N ARG A 87 5.84 -5.62 -4.35
CA ARG A 87 6.90 -4.58 -4.43
C ARG A 87 6.70 -3.44 -3.43
N HIS A 88 5.44 -3.13 -3.07
CA HIS A 88 5.13 -2.10 -2.08
C HIS A 88 5.52 -2.55 -0.67
N VAL A 89 5.36 -3.86 -0.36
CA VAL A 89 5.86 -4.44 0.89
C VAL A 89 7.37 -4.24 0.99
N GLU A 90 8.10 -4.58 -0.07
CA GLU A 90 9.56 -4.42 -0.09
C GLU A 90 10.01 -2.97 0.07
N ALA A 91 9.31 -2.02 -0.56
CA ALA A 91 9.59 -0.60 -0.43
C ALA A 91 9.40 -0.11 1.02
N LEU A 92 8.30 -0.52 1.68
CA LEU A 92 8.01 -0.17 3.07
C LEU A 92 9.00 -0.84 4.04
N GLU A 93 9.35 -2.10 3.82
CA GLU A 93 10.35 -2.81 4.63
C GLU A 93 11.73 -2.18 4.55
N ARG A 94 12.16 -1.72 3.37
CA ARG A 94 13.43 -0.99 3.22
C ARG A 94 13.48 0.30 4.04
N SER A 95 12.34 0.93 4.32
CA SER A 95 12.30 2.12 5.19
C SER A 95 12.64 1.78 6.64
N GLY A 96 12.41 0.55 7.07
CA GLY A 96 12.63 0.07 8.44
C GLY A 96 11.73 0.68 9.51
N THR A 97 10.74 1.49 9.11
CA THR A 97 9.90 2.26 10.03
C THR A 97 8.62 1.55 10.44
N PHE A 98 8.14 0.61 9.64
CA PHE A 98 6.89 -0.11 9.90
C PHE A 98 7.15 -1.42 10.67
N ARG A 99 6.40 -1.63 11.75
CA ARG A 99 6.53 -2.81 12.62
C ARG A 99 5.25 -3.65 12.72
N GLY A 100 4.28 -3.38 11.86
CA GLY A 100 3.07 -4.18 11.72
C GLY A 100 3.22 -5.32 10.71
N ARG A 101 2.10 -5.88 10.30
CA ARG A 101 1.98 -6.89 9.25
C ARG A 101 1.33 -6.29 8.02
N TYR A 102 1.40 -7.00 6.90
CA TYR A 102 0.84 -6.54 5.63
C TYR A 102 -0.39 -7.35 5.22
N HIS A 103 -1.12 -6.81 4.27
CA HIS A 103 -2.05 -7.53 3.42
C HIS A 103 -1.86 -7.05 1.98
N VAL A 104 -1.51 -7.96 1.08
CA VAL A 104 -1.23 -7.66 -0.33
C VAL A 104 -2.47 -7.99 -1.15
N LEU A 105 -3.03 -6.98 -1.82
CA LEU A 105 -4.24 -7.12 -2.64
C LEU A 105 -3.99 -7.89 -3.94
N MET A 106 -2.75 -7.95 -4.40
CA MET A 106 -2.32 -8.55 -5.67
C MET A 106 -2.79 -7.80 -6.91
N GLY A 107 -2.96 -6.49 -6.78
CA GLY A 107 -3.33 -5.54 -7.83
C GLY A 107 -4.12 -4.36 -7.29
N ALA A 108 -4.50 -3.46 -8.19
CA ALA A 108 -5.44 -2.37 -7.97
C ALA A 108 -6.69 -2.57 -8.81
N LEU A 109 -7.80 -1.94 -8.43
CA LEU A 109 -9.03 -1.94 -9.21
C LEU A 109 -8.81 -1.16 -10.51
N ASN A 110 -8.79 -1.84 -11.64
CA ASN A 110 -8.63 -1.24 -12.97
C ASN A 110 -9.54 -1.96 -13.98
N PRO A 111 -10.81 -1.53 -14.11
CA PRO A 111 -11.73 -2.14 -15.06
C PRO A 111 -11.30 -2.00 -16.53
N ALA A 112 -10.51 -0.97 -16.87
CA ALA A 112 -10.01 -0.76 -18.22
C ALA A 112 -9.02 -1.86 -18.64
N ASP A 113 -8.21 -2.35 -17.70
CA ASP A 113 -7.28 -3.47 -17.90
C ASP A 113 -7.91 -4.83 -17.48
N GLY A 114 -9.20 -4.84 -17.14
CA GLY A 114 -9.93 -6.05 -16.76
C GLY A 114 -9.68 -6.50 -15.32
N THR A 115 -9.05 -5.67 -14.46
CA THR A 115 -8.87 -6.00 -13.04
C THR A 115 -10.09 -5.56 -12.24
N GLU A 116 -10.91 -6.52 -11.86
CA GLU A 116 -12.09 -6.35 -11.04
C GLU A 116 -11.83 -6.78 -9.58
N SER A 117 -12.75 -6.44 -8.68
CA SER A 117 -12.67 -6.77 -7.25
C SER A 117 -12.45 -8.27 -6.96
N ARG A 118 -12.98 -9.15 -7.80
CA ARG A 118 -12.79 -10.62 -7.69
C ARG A 118 -11.36 -11.09 -7.89
N HIS A 119 -10.52 -10.29 -8.57
CA HIS A 119 -9.13 -10.61 -8.81
C HIS A 119 -8.23 -10.23 -7.63
N LEU A 120 -8.75 -9.38 -6.72
CA LEU A 120 -8.05 -8.93 -5.53
C LEU A 120 -8.29 -9.89 -4.35
N THR A 121 -7.37 -9.90 -3.38
CA THR A 121 -7.43 -10.78 -2.20
C THR A 121 -8.41 -10.27 -1.11
N LEU A 122 -9.46 -9.56 -1.52
CA LEU A 122 -10.44 -8.93 -0.61
C LEU A 122 -11.12 -9.91 0.33
N GLN A 123 -11.45 -11.12 -0.14
CA GLN A 123 -12.05 -12.16 0.71
C GLN A 123 -11.12 -12.56 1.86
N GLY A 124 -9.81 -12.59 1.59
CA GLY A 124 -8.78 -12.86 2.60
C GLY A 124 -8.70 -11.74 3.63
N LEU A 125 -8.79 -10.49 3.18
CA LEU A 125 -8.84 -9.32 4.04
C LEU A 125 -10.09 -9.33 4.93
N GLU A 126 -11.25 -9.58 4.35
CA GLU A 126 -12.52 -9.68 5.08
C GLU A 126 -12.47 -10.74 6.19
N LYS A 127 -11.99 -11.95 5.87
CA LYS A 127 -11.80 -13.01 6.86
C LYS A 127 -10.90 -12.57 8.00
N ARG A 128 -9.80 -11.88 7.68
CA ARG A 128 -8.85 -11.38 8.67
C ARG A 128 -9.47 -10.30 9.56
N VAL A 129 -10.25 -9.37 9.02
CA VAL A 129 -10.98 -8.34 9.78
C VAL A 129 -12.01 -8.98 10.68
N ARG A 130 -12.84 -9.91 10.17
CA ARG A 130 -13.88 -10.62 10.95
C ARG A 130 -13.30 -11.52 12.03
N ALA A 131 -12.09 -12.04 11.87
CA ALA A 131 -11.40 -12.81 12.92
C ALA A 131 -11.10 -11.96 14.17
N GLY A 132 -11.11 -10.63 14.04
CA GLY A 132 -10.87 -9.71 15.15
C GLY A 132 -9.39 -9.55 15.51
N GLY A 133 -9.13 -8.74 16.55
CA GLY A 133 -7.78 -8.46 17.03
C GLY A 133 -7.02 -7.39 16.26
N LEU A 134 -7.61 -6.82 15.19
CA LEU A 134 -7.03 -5.67 14.50
C LEU A 134 -7.42 -4.38 15.22
N ARG A 135 -6.43 -3.54 15.47
CA ARG A 135 -6.59 -2.19 16.02
C ARG A 135 -6.59 -1.14 14.92
N GLU A 136 -5.72 -1.30 13.94
CA GLU A 136 -5.56 -0.35 12.85
C GLU A 136 -5.32 -1.05 11.52
N LEU A 137 -6.02 -0.57 10.49
CA LEU A 137 -5.81 -0.93 9.10
C LEU A 137 -5.34 0.32 8.33
N ILE A 138 -4.10 0.29 7.85
CA ILE A 138 -3.51 1.39 7.09
C ILE A 138 -3.69 1.12 5.61
N LEU A 139 -4.38 2.00 4.89
CA LEU A 139 -4.48 1.94 3.44
C LEU A 139 -3.23 2.58 2.82
N ALA A 140 -2.44 1.78 2.12
CA ALA A 140 -1.22 2.17 1.45
C ALA A 140 -1.28 1.81 -0.05
N THR A 141 -2.42 2.10 -0.67
CA THR A 141 -2.61 2.07 -2.12
C THR A 141 -1.94 3.28 -2.75
N ASP A 142 -1.61 3.20 -4.03
CA ASP A 142 -0.97 4.28 -4.76
C ASP A 142 -1.88 5.54 -4.81
N PRO A 143 -1.31 6.75 -4.83
CA PRO A 143 -2.07 8.00 -4.82
C PRO A 143 -2.51 8.41 -6.24
N ASP A 144 -3.12 7.48 -6.97
CA ASP A 144 -3.72 7.67 -8.29
C ASP A 144 -5.20 7.27 -8.29
N ALA A 145 -5.86 7.38 -9.44
CA ALA A 145 -7.29 7.10 -9.53
C ALA A 145 -7.64 5.63 -9.22
N GLU A 146 -6.77 4.70 -9.60
CA GLU A 146 -6.96 3.27 -9.37
C GLU A 146 -6.75 2.90 -7.91
N GLY A 147 -5.71 3.46 -7.29
CA GLY A 147 -5.43 3.27 -5.87
C GLY A 147 -6.46 3.94 -4.97
N GLU A 148 -7.04 5.11 -5.38
CA GLU A 148 -8.17 5.72 -4.67
C GLU A 148 -9.42 4.83 -4.74
N ALA A 149 -9.78 4.35 -5.93
CA ALA A 149 -10.91 3.45 -6.10
C ALA A 149 -10.71 2.15 -5.30
N THR A 150 -9.49 1.62 -5.26
CA THR A 150 -9.12 0.44 -4.47
C THR A 150 -9.23 0.70 -2.98
N ALA A 151 -8.76 1.88 -2.50
CA ALA A 151 -8.90 2.28 -1.11
C ALA A 151 -10.36 2.36 -0.67
N MET A 152 -11.22 2.97 -1.49
CA MET A 152 -12.65 3.07 -1.21
C MET A 152 -13.31 1.69 -1.15
N LEU A 153 -12.97 0.79 -2.07
CA LEU A 153 -13.46 -0.58 -2.07
C LEU A 153 -13.06 -1.34 -0.79
N VAL A 154 -11.82 -1.17 -0.33
CA VAL A 154 -11.36 -1.76 0.94
C VAL A 154 -12.09 -1.14 2.12
N LEU A 155 -12.32 0.17 2.14
CA LEU A 155 -13.06 0.86 3.21
C LEU A 155 -14.50 0.34 3.31
N GLU A 156 -15.23 0.29 2.20
CA GLU A 156 -16.58 -0.26 2.13
C GLU A 156 -16.66 -1.71 2.66
N LEU A 157 -15.68 -2.54 2.24
CA LEU A 157 -15.58 -3.90 2.73
C LEU A 157 -15.39 -3.94 4.25
N VAL A 158 -14.48 -3.14 4.81
CA VAL A 158 -14.22 -3.09 6.25
C VAL A 158 -15.45 -2.61 7.01
N GLU A 159 -16.10 -1.54 6.55
CA GLU A 159 -17.35 -1.02 7.16
C GLU A 159 -18.46 -2.08 7.15
N SER A 160 -18.61 -2.83 6.05
CA SER A 160 -19.59 -3.91 5.95
C SER A 160 -19.39 -5.05 6.95
N THR A 161 -18.18 -5.21 7.49
CA THR A 161 -17.90 -6.24 8.50
C THR A 161 -18.51 -5.93 9.86
N GLY A 162 -18.77 -4.65 10.15
CA GLY A 162 -19.34 -4.19 11.43
C GLY A 162 -18.42 -4.42 12.64
N VAL A 163 -17.13 -4.69 12.46
CA VAL A 163 -16.17 -4.92 13.56
C VAL A 163 -15.94 -3.61 14.32
N PRO A 164 -16.30 -3.55 15.61
CA PRO A 164 -16.19 -2.32 16.38
C PRO A 164 -14.72 -2.01 16.74
N GLY A 165 -14.38 -0.72 16.80
CA GLY A 165 -13.08 -0.24 17.29
C GLY A 165 -11.91 -0.40 16.33
N LEU A 166 -12.12 -0.93 15.12
CA LEU A 166 -11.10 -0.95 14.08
C LEU A 166 -10.98 0.45 13.47
N VAL A 167 -9.78 1.03 13.56
CA VAL A 167 -9.48 2.33 12.95
C VAL A 167 -8.92 2.09 11.56
N VAL A 168 -9.48 2.74 10.54
CA VAL A 168 -8.92 2.74 9.18
C VAL A 168 -8.20 4.07 8.96
N THR A 169 -6.93 3.99 8.59
CA THR A 169 -6.09 5.16 8.30
C THR A 169 -5.54 5.08 6.88
N ARG A 170 -4.96 6.17 6.41
CA ARG A 170 -4.28 6.23 5.13
C ARG A 170 -2.90 6.85 5.29
N LEU A 171 -1.95 6.48 4.42
CA LEU A 171 -0.65 7.12 4.40
C LEU A 171 -0.80 8.63 4.18
N ALA A 172 -0.04 9.42 4.94
CA ALA A 172 -0.07 10.86 4.81
C ALA A 172 0.45 11.30 3.44
N ARG A 173 -0.24 12.26 2.83
CA ARG A 173 0.19 12.93 1.63
C ARG A 173 0.84 14.26 1.96
N GLY A 174 1.73 14.74 1.10
CA GLY A 174 2.34 16.05 1.29
C GLY A 174 3.70 16.21 0.63
N LEU A 175 4.44 17.23 1.06
CA LEU A 175 5.71 17.62 0.46
C LEU A 175 6.78 16.56 0.74
N PRO A 176 7.45 16.03 -0.30
CA PRO A 176 8.61 15.17 -0.11
C PRO A 176 9.76 15.93 0.57
N SER A 177 10.41 15.30 1.54
CA SER A 177 11.57 15.90 2.21
C SER A 177 12.71 16.16 1.22
N GLY A 178 13.28 17.37 1.28
CA GLY A 178 14.38 17.78 0.41
C GLY A 178 13.97 18.30 -0.97
N SER A 179 12.67 18.38 -1.27
CA SER A 179 12.17 18.95 -2.52
C SER A 179 11.93 20.44 -2.38
N SER A 180 12.25 21.22 -3.43
CA SER A 180 11.86 22.62 -3.54
C SER A 180 10.41 22.72 -4.03
N ILE A 181 9.61 23.60 -3.44
CA ILE A 181 8.18 23.79 -3.73
C ILE A 181 7.95 24.13 -5.22
N GLU A 182 8.87 24.88 -5.83
CA GLU A 182 8.75 25.32 -7.22
C GLU A 182 8.81 24.19 -8.26
N TYR A 183 9.35 23.01 -7.89
CA TYR A 183 9.44 21.86 -8.80
C TYR A 183 8.38 20.79 -8.55
N LEU A 184 7.44 21.04 -7.63
CA LEU A 184 6.42 20.07 -7.31
C LEU A 184 5.21 20.17 -8.24
N HIS A 185 4.67 19.01 -8.56
CA HIS A 185 3.44 18.93 -9.32
C HIS A 185 2.26 19.53 -8.53
N LYS A 186 1.30 20.14 -9.24
CA LYS A 186 0.13 20.78 -8.68
C LYS A 186 -0.59 19.92 -7.64
N GLY A 187 -0.84 18.64 -7.93
CA GLY A 187 -1.54 17.72 -7.02
C GLY A 187 -0.83 17.53 -5.68
N VAL A 188 0.52 17.47 -5.69
CA VAL A 188 1.31 17.36 -4.44
C VAL A 188 1.16 18.63 -3.59
N LEU A 189 1.06 19.80 -4.22
CA LEU A 189 0.86 21.07 -3.52
C LEU A 189 -0.57 21.18 -2.96
N GLU A 190 -1.57 20.71 -3.69
CA GLU A 190 -2.96 20.64 -3.24
C GLU A 190 -3.07 19.72 -2.01
N ASP A 191 -2.55 18.50 -2.07
CA ASP A 191 -2.53 17.54 -0.96
C ASP A 191 -1.81 18.12 0.28
N ALA A 192 -0.68 18.81 0.07
CA ALA A 192 0.07 19.44 1.16
C ALA A 192 -0.69 20.59 1.83
N LEU A 193 -1.44 21.36 1.04
CA LEU A 193 -2.28 22.47 1.54
C LEU A 193 -3.49 21.93 2.31
N GLU A 194 -4.13 20.88 1.80
CA GLU A 194 -5.25 20.22 2.48
C GLU A 194 -4.81 19.54 3.77
N GLY A 195 -3.71 18.80 3.74
CA GLY A 195 -3.13 18.09 4.87
C GLY A 195 -2.33 18.95 5.86
N ARG A 196 -2.32 20.28 5.70
CA ARG A 196 -1.54 21.19 6.56
C ARG A 196 -1.92 21.08 8.02
N ARG A 197 -0.89 21.06 8.88
CA ARG A 197 -1.06 20.98 10.35
C ARG A 197 -0.69 22.30 11.02
N PRO A 198 -1.41 22.72 12.08
CA PRO A 198 -1.05 23.91 12.82
C PRO A 198 0.32 23.73 13.52
N VAL A 199 1.23 24.67 13.32
CA VAL A 199 2.55 24.69 13.99
C VAL A 199 2.44 25.13 15.46
N ARG A 200 1.42 25.98 15.76
CA ARG A 200 1.09 26.40 17.13
C ARG A 200 -0.43 26.30 17.32
N ALA A 201 -0.86 25.57 18.35
CA ALA A 201 -2.23 25.67 18.81
C ALA A 201 -2.46 27.08 19.38
N ARG A 202 -3.53 27.77 18.93
CA ARG A 202 -3.98 29.00 19.59
C ARG A 202 -4.31 28.60 21.04
N LYS A 203 -3.60 29.12 22.03
CA LYS A 203 -4.03 28.98 23.41
C LYS A 203 -5.41 29.62 23.49
N GLU A 204 -6.43 28.82 23.71
CA GLU A 204 -7.76 29.30 24.06
C GLU A 204 -7.54 30.20 25.29
N GLY A 205 -7.86 31.48 25.11
CA GLY A 205 -7.73 32.46 26.19
C GLY A 205 -8.54 31.97 27.37
N ASN A 206 -7.90 31.87 28.51
CA ASN A 206 -8.52 31.64 29.81
C ASN A 206 -9.68 32.62 29.95
N ALA A 207 -10.90 32.18 29.71
CA ALA A 207 -12.09 32.94 29.98
C ALA A 207 -12.06 33.23 31.49
N SER A 208 -11.72 34.43 31.83
CA SER A 208 -11.71 34.93 33.21
C SER A 208 -13.02 34.57 33.89
N ALA A 209 -12.94 33.73 34.93
CA ALA A 209 -14.05 33.45 35.82
C ALA A 209 -14.70 34.78 36.28
N PRO A 210 -16.06 34.88 36.30
CA PRO A 210 -16.73 36.08 36.74
C PRO A 210 -16.34 36.36 38.18
N ARG A 211 -15.80 37.58 38.44
CA ARG A 211 -15.52 38.08 39.76
C ARG A 211 -16.82 38.03 40.57
N ARG A 212 -16.86 37.18 41.58
CA ARG A 212 -17.94 37.19 42.59
C ARG A 212 -18.06 38.59 43.20
N GLY A 213 -19.27 39.14 43.10
CA GLY A 213 -19.61 40.47 43.55
C GLY A 213 -19.23 40.69 45.01
N ALA A 214 -18.69 41.89 45.26
CA ALA A 214 -18.47 42.43 46.60
C ALA A 214 -19.83 42.54 47.32
N GLN A 215 -19.94 41.88 48.47
CA GLN A 215 -21.08 42.10 49.40
C GLN A 215 -20.98 43.54 49.95
N PRO A 216 -22.09 44.26 50.05
CA PRO A 216 -22.12 45.58 50.73
C PRO A 216 -21.92 45.39 52.24
N ARG A 217 -20.99 46.13 52.80
CA ARG A 217 -20.81 46.25 54.26
C ARG A 217 -22.05 46.93 54.86
N ALA A 218 -22.68 46.25 55.76
CA ALA A 218 -23.72 46.84 56.62
C ALA A 218 -23.08 47.90 57.50
N ASP A 219 -23.59 49.09 57.36
CA ASP A 219 -23.34 50.23 58.25
C ASP A 219 -23.90 49.94 59.66
N ARG A 220 -23.09 50.05 60.71
CA ARG A 220 -23.52 50.12 62.09
C ARG A 220 -23.08 51.42 62.66
N ASP A 221 -24.09 52.28 62.68
CA ASP A 221 -24.07 53.46 63.56
C ASP A 221 -24.14 53.06 65.03
N ARG A 222 -23.15 53.47 65.72
CA ARG A 222 -23.15 54.26 66.97
C ARG A 222 -21.75 54.29 67.56
#